data_242f8df4a45d2abf582fc1a525f4171d
#
_entry.id   242f8df4a45d2abf582fc1a525f4171d
#
_cell.length_a   1.000
_cell.length_b   1.000
_cell.length_c   1.000
_cell.angle_alpha   90.00
_cell.angle_beta   90.00
_cell.angle_gamma   90.00
#
_symmetry.space_group_name_H-M   'P 1'
#
loop_
_entity.id
_entity.type
_entity.pdbx_description
1 polymer ?
#
loop_
_entity_poly.entity_id
_entity_poly.type
_entity_poly.pdbx_seq_one_letter_code
_entity_poly.pdbx_strand_id
1 'polypeptide(L)'
;MTSIDKRTRCIGDTVPIDASWLFEELPAILEETGGLGARGVEVLALPTLGVDVDGTSAHFAVDHGALVVREGDAENGPIAILDTAAFSDLMQDLSSTFGLTLAGRVQFRRGGADEFTAWEPVLRAILDARPVYEPGSIEFRARDGSPLEIRRSFRVDDSPDEIGHFLAEAGYLHLEGVFTEAEMAAVSTELSDAVAAAAQDDGASWWARNDDGWFASRILGFNLKSPSLRELLDDDRFRAIGTFTDDDTVQRNPYEGDSAEGLDKKPGVVEGISDVSWHKDCSLGGHSRRCCGMTVGISVTGADQESGELGVVPGSHRANVQQVNLRHDFDLERVALPTRTGDVTVHCSCTLHMSRPPVSRGRRVVYTGFALAPRDGDVVETLSPEEIRRNRAALNEQTRNLQRRDDFGVDVETFELEASS
;
A
#
# COMPACT_ATOMS: atom_id res chain seq x y z
N MET A 1 -26.85 15.65 -3.11
CA MET A 1 -25.66 14.82 -3.33
C MET A 1 -25.75 13.66 -2.35
N THR A 2 -25.79 12.43 -2.82
CA THR A 2 -25.62 11.23 -1.98
C THR A 2 -24.23 11.29 -1.40
N SER A 3 -24.09 11.25 -0.07
CA SER A 3 -22.77 11.22 0.57
C SER A 3 -22.11 9.89 0.23
N ILE A 4 -21.07 9.93 -0.59
CA ILE A 4 -20.25 8.77 -0.89
C ILE A 4 -19.58 8.31 0.41
N ASP A 5 -19.58 7.00 0.66
CA ASP A 5 -18.84 6.42 1.78
C ASP A 5 -17.36 6.76 1.60
N LYS A 6 -16.81 7.55 2.53
CA LYS A 6 -15.43 8.03 2.46
C LYS A 6 -14.40 6.92 2.68
N ARG A 7 -14.81 5.75 3.17
CA ARG A 7 -13.93 4.60 3.44
C ARG A 7 -13.52 3.88 2.16
N THR A 8 -14.45 3.79 1.22
CA THR A 8 -14.23 3.15 -0.08
C THR A 8 -14.99 3.89 -1.16
N ARG A 9 -14.46 3.84 -2.38
CA ARG A 9 -15.15 4.25 -3.59
C ARG A 9 -15.21 3.08 -4.55
N CYS A 10 -16.26 2.97 -5.30
CA CYS A 10 -16.40 2.01 -6.37
C CYS A 10 -16.95 2.68 -7.62
N ILE A 11 -16.87 1.99 -8.75
CA ILE A 11 -17.35 2.53 -10.04
C ILE A 11 -18.79 3.02 -9.96
N GLY A 12 -19.66 2.36 -9.18
CA GLY A 12 -21.05 2.78 -8.99
C GLY A 12 -21.24 4.11 -8.24
N ASP A 13 -20.21 4.59 -7.54
CA ASP A 13 -20.23 5.86 -6.80
C ASP A 13 -19.80 7.06 -7.67
N THR A 14 -19.38 6.82 -8.92
CA THR A 14 -18.73 7.82 -9.76
C THR A 14 -19.48 8.03 -11.07
N VAL A 15 -19.31 9.20 -11.66
CA VAL A 15 -19.77 9.52 -13.01
C VAL A 15 -18.52 9.75 -13.86
N PRO A 16 -18.31 8.99 -14.94
CA PRO A 16 -17.15 9.19 -15.81
C PRO A 16 -17.03 10.65 -16.28
N ILE A 17 -15.82 11.18 -16.18
CA ILE A 17 -15.47 12.53 -16.61
C ILE A 17 -14.42 12.48 -17.73
N ASP A 18 -14.39 13.49 -18.58
CA ASP A 18 -13.42 13.64 -19.66
C ASP A 18 -12.56 14.92 -19.50
N ALA A 19 -11.75 15.23 -20.49
CA ALA A 19 -10.86 16.38 -20.44
C ALA A 19 -11.57 17.74 -20.30
N SER A 20 -12.83 17.86 -20.73
CA SER A 20 -13.60 19.11 -20.62
C SER A 20 -13.83 19.49 -19.16
N TRP A 21 -13.95 18.51 -18.29
CA TRP A 21 -14.11 18.69 -16.85
C TRP A 21 -13.00 19.57 -16.23
N LEU A 22 -11.76 19.52 -16.75
CA LEU A 22 -10.66 20.37 -16.31
C LEU A 22 -10.96 21.87 -16.44
N PHE A 23 -11.77 22.27 -17.42
CA PHE A 23 -12.05 23.67 -17.73
C PHE A 23 -13.46 24.09 -17.34
N GLU A 24 -14.39 23.15 -17.22
CA GLU A 24 -15.80 23.44 -16.97
C GLU A 24 -16.17 23.31 -15.48
N GLU A 25 -15.68 22.27 -14.80
CA GLU A 25 -16.10 21.94 -13.41
C GLU A 25 -14.98 22.14 -12.39
N LEU A 26 -13.74 21.73 -12.71
CA LEU A 26 -12.60 21.86 -11.80
C LEU A 26 -12.35 23.30 -11.34
N PRO A 27 -12.51 24.38 -12.15
CA PRO A 27 -12.31 25.74 -11.66
C PRO A 27 -13.18 26.10 -10.46
N ALA A 28 -14.43 25.65 -10.43
CA ALA A 28 -15.33 25.88 -9.28
C ALA A 28 -14.86 25.15 -8.01
N ILE A 29 -14.27 23.95 -8.14
CA ILE A 29 -13.66 23.23 -7.04
C ILE A 29 -12.42 24.00 -6.53
N LEU A 30 -11.63 24.52 -7.43
CA LEU A 30 -10.41 25.28 -7.10
C LEU A 30 -10.69 26.63 -6.46
N GLU A 31 -11.86 27.23 -6.66
CA GLU A 31 -12.28 28.44 -5.92
C GLU A 31 -12.33 28.15 -4.39
N GLU A 32 -12.70 26.95 -3.99
CA GLU A 32 -12.77 26.54 -2.58
C GLU A 32 -11.46 25.94 -2.05
N THR A 33 -10.78 25.14 -2.87
CA THR A 33 -9.65 24.28 -2.43
C THR A 33 -8.31 24.66 -3.03
N GLY A 34 -8.25 25.59 -3.95
CA GLY A 34 -7.02 25.99 -4.62
C GLY A 34 -5.93 26.50 -3.69
N GLY A 35 -6.30 27.13 -2.57
CA GLY A 35 -5.37 27.52 -1.51
C GLY A 35 -4.70 26.31 -0.83
N LEU A 36 -5.44 25.20 -0.60
CA LEU A 36 -4.87 23.95 -0.08
C LEU A 36 -3.90 23.34 -1.11
N GLY A 37 -4.29 23.36 -2.40
CA GLY A 37 -3.43 22.88 -3.48
C GLY A 37 -2.12 23.67 -3.57
N ALA A 38 -2.19 25.00 -3.55
CA ALA A 38 -1.01 25.87 -3.60
C ALA A 38 -0.09 25.64 -2.40
N ARG A 39 -0.65 25.49 -1.19
CA ARG A 39 0.12 25.14 0.00
C ARG A 39 0.80 23.78 -0.14
N GLY A 40 0.10 22.78 -0.70
CA GLY A 40 0.67 21.46 -0.95
C GLY A 40 1.85 21.50 -1.93
N VAL A 41 1.74 22.27 -3.02
CA VAL A 41 2.84 22.47 -3.97
C VAL A 41 4.06 23.12 -3.29
N GLU A 42 3.84 24.11 -2.41
CA GLU A 42 4.90 24.75 -1.64
C GLU A 42 5.57 23.77 -0.66
N VAL A 43 4.78 23.07 0.17
CA VAL A 43 5.29 22.13 1.18
C VAL A 43 6.10 21.02 0.54
N LEU A 44 5.64 20.47 -0.59
CA LEU A 44 6.32 19.38 -1.27
C LEU A 44 7.38 19.87 -2.28
N ALA A 45 7.51 21.19 -2.47
CA ALA A 45 8.42 21.81 -3.42
C ALA A 45 8.26 21.27 -4.86
N LEU A 46 7.00 21.10 -5.32
CA LEU A 46 6.70 20.49 -6.61
C LEU A 46 6.82 21.47 -7.77
N PRO A 47 7.34 21.02 -8.93
CA PRO A 47 7.18 21.75 -10.18
C PRO A 47 5.73 21.68 -10.67
N THR A 48 5.41 22.42 -11.72
CA THR A 48 4.10 22.35 -12.40
C THR A 48 3.78 20.93 -12.88
N LEU A 49 2.52 20.47 -12.74
CA LEU A 49 2.06 19.21 -13.32
C LEU A 49 1.33 19.47 -14.63
N GLY A 50 1.80 18.88 -15.72
CA GLY A 50 1.08 18.78 -16.99
C GLY A 50 0.30 17.47 -17.09
N VAL A 51 -0.88 17.53 -17.69
CA VAL A 51 -1.69 16.37 -18.06
C VAL A 51 -2.12 16.48 -19.52
N ASP A 52 -2.06 15.40 -20.26
CA ASP A 52 -2.59 15.27 -21.60
C ASP A 52 -3.64 14.17 -21.58
N VAL A 53 -4.90 14.54 -21.77
CA VAL A 53 -6.04 13.60 -21.74
C VAL A 53 -6.57 13.46 -23.15
N ASP A 54 -6.27 12.35 -23.80
CA ASP A 54 -6.66 12.06 -25.20
C ASP A 54 -6.34 13.21 -26.17
N GLY A 55 -5.18 13.87 -25.99
CA GLY A 55 -4.72 14.97 -26.84
C GLY A 55 -5.14 16.38 -26.36
N THR A 56 -5.90 16.48 -25.28
CA THR A 56 -6.22 17.76 -24.64
C THR A 56 -5.22 18.02 -23.53
N SER A 57 -4.33 19.00 -23.73
CA SER A 57 -3.28 19.35 -22.76
C SER A 57 -3.76 20.43 -21.80
N ALA A 58 -3.47 20.21 -20.52
CA ALA A 58 -3.67 21.17 -19.45
C ALA A 58 -2.52 21.09 -18.43
N HIS A 59 -2.37 22.11 -17.58
CA HIS A 59 -1.40 22.09 -16.50
C HIS A 59 -1.92 22.78 -15.24
N PHE A 60 -1.48 22.26 -14.10
CA PHE A 60 -1.72 22.83 -12.79
C PHE A 60 -0.57 23.76 -12.42
N ALA A 61 -0.88 25.00 -12.10
CA ALA A 61 0.09 26.03 -11.72
C ALA A 61 -0.40 26.80 -10.50
N VAL A 62 0.53 27.34 -9.72
CA VAL A 62 0.19 28.26 -8.62
C VAL A 62 0.14 29.68 -9.18
N ASP A 63 -1.00 30.36 -8.96
CA ASP A 63 -1.22 31.74 -9.33
C ASP A 63 -1.88 32.50 -8.18
N HIS A 64 -1.29 33.63 -7.78
CA HIS A 64 -1.77 34.45 -6.65
C HIS A 64 -2.11 33.69 -5.36
N GLY A 65 -1.35 32.61 -5.04
CA GLY A 65 -1.53 31.79 -3.84
C GLY A 65 -2.64 30.75 -3.93
N ALA A 66 -3.18 30.49 -5.13
CA ALA A 66 -4.11 29.41 -5.37
C ALA A 66 -3.61 28.50 -6.52
N LEU A 67 -3.93 27.22 -6.46
CA LEU A 67 -3.74 26.31 -7.57
C LEU A 67 -4.81 26.60 -8.62
N VAL A 68 -4.40 26.71 -9.86
CA VAL A 68 -5.27 26.93 -11.03
C VAL A 68 -4.96 25.90 -12.11
N VAL A 69 -5.95 25.62 -12.97
CA VAL A 69 -5.74 24.83 -14.18
C VAL A 69 -5.71 25.77 -15.39
N ARG A 70 -4.77 25.52 -16.32
CA ARG A 70 -4.60 26.27 -17.56
C ARG A 70 -4.51 25.34 -18.75
N GLU A 71 -4.99 25.80 -19.90
CA GLU A 71 -4.86 25.05 -21.15
C GLU A 71 -3.39 25.07 -21.63
N GLY A 72 -2.99 23.97 -22.28
CA GLY A 72 -1.67 23.78 -22.87
C GLY A 72 -0.66 23.09 -21.94
N ASP A 73 0.51 22.83 -22.48
CA ASP A 73 1.58 22.10 -21.79
C ASP A 73 2.22 22.93 -20.65
N ALA A 74 2.64 22.25 -19.61
CA ALA A 74 3.47 22.83 -18.57
C ALA A 74 4.84 23.24 -19.13
N GLU A 75 5.36 24.42 -18.72
CA GLU A 75 6.71 24.85 -19.11
C GLU A 75 7.81 23.98 -18.50
N ASN A 76 7.59 23.50 -17.28
CA ASN A 76 8.52 22.64 -16.53
C ASN A 76 7.73 21.53 -15.80
N GLY A 77 8.46 20.58 -15.15
CA GLY A 77 7.86 19.48 -14.42
C GLY A 77 7.32 18.37 -15.32
N PRO A 78 6.70 17.34 -14.72
CA PRO A 78 6.20 16.17 -15.43
C PRO A 78 5.00 16.49 -16.31
N ILE A 79 4.85 15.71 -17.39
CA ILE A 79 3.64 15.70 -18.23
C ILE A 79 3.18 14.26 -18.36
N ALA A 80 2.07 13.93 -17.70
CA ALA A 80 1.42 12.63 -17.74
C ALA A 80 0.43 12.56 -18.91
N ILE A 81 0.47 11.48 -19.70
CA ILE A 81 -0.46 11.20 -20.78
C ILE A 81 -1.41 10.10 -20.31
N LEU A 82 -2.68 10.41 -20.29
CA LEU A 82 -3.76 9.56 -19.79
C LEU A 82 -4.84 9.41 -20.86
N ASP A 83 -5.45 8.25 -20.95
CA ASP A 83 -6.75 8.15 -21.60
C ASP A 83 -7.86 8.71 -20.69
N THR A 84 -9.02 8.98 -21.26
CA THR A 84 -10.19 9.49 -20.53
C THR A 84 -10.55 8.61 -19.32
N ALA A 85 -10.45 7.27 -19.44
CA ALA A 85 -10.79 6.36 -18.36
C ALA A 85 -9.78 6.45 -17.20
N ALA A 86 -8.47 6.48 -17.49
CA ALA A 86 -7.42 6.63 -16.48
C ALA A 86 -7.50 8.00 -15.79
N PHE A 87 -7.79 9.06 -16.55
CA PHE A 87 -8.01 10.39 -16.01
C PHE A 87 -9.22 10.42 -15.05
N SER A 88 -10.35 9.89 -15.49
CA SER A 88 -11.56 9.79 -14.67
C SER A 88 -11.31 9.02 -13.36
N ASP A 89 -10.64 7.87 -13.43
CA ASP A 89 -10.30 7.06 -12.27
C ASP A 89 -9.39 7.80 -11.29
N LEU A 90 -8.40 8.52 -11.79
CA LEU A 90 -7.48 9.32 -10.97
C LEU A 90 -8.18 10.46 -10.24
N MET A 91 -8.97 11.25 -10.97
CA MET A 91 -9.64 12.42 -10.39
C MET A 91 -10.68 12.01 -9.35
N GLN A 92 -11.35 10.87 -9.55
CA GLN A 92 -12.39 10.36 -8.66
C GLN A 92 -11.87 9.38 -7.59
N ASP A 93 -10.54 9.20 -7.46
CA ASP A 93 -9.90 8.34 -6.45
C ASP A 93 -10.26 6.85 -6.60
N LEU A 94 -10.51 6.39 -7.80
CA LEU A 94 -10.64 4.96 -8.13
C LEU A 94 -9.29 4.30 -8.36
N SER A 95 -8.33 5.07 -8.86
CA SER A 95 -6.93 4.64 -9.02
C SER A 95 -5.98 5.74 -8.54
N SER A 96 -4.89 5.34 -7.91
CA SER A 96 -3.81 6.24 -7.54
C SER A 96 -2.88 6.51 -8.73
N THR A 97 -2.05 7.54 -8.65
CA THR A 97 -0.98 7.80 -9.63
C THR A 97 -0.04 6.59 -9.74
N PHE A 98 0.30 5.99 -8.60
CA PHE A 98 1.15 4.81 -8.54
C PHE A 98 0.45 3.58 -9.12
N GLY A 99 -0.84 3.36 -8.82
CA GLY A 99 -1.64 2.28 -9.40
C GLY A 99 -1.76 2.36 -10.91
N LEU A 100 -2.00 3.57 -11.46
CA LEU A 100 -2.02 3.78 -12.91
C LEU A 100 -0.66 3.49 -13.57
N THR A 101 0.43 3.84 -12.90
CA THR A 101 1.78 3.55 -13.37
C THR A 101 2.05 2.04 -13.42
N LEU A 102 1.73 1.32 -12.34
CA LEU A 102 1.87 -0.13 -12.28
C LEU A 102 1.01 -0.85 -13.33
N ALA A 103 -0.19 -0.36 -13.56
CA ALA A 103 -1.09 -0.91 -14.57
C ALA A 103 -0.71 -0.55 -16.01
N GLY A 104 0.32 0.30 -16.21
CA GLY A 104 0.73 0.77 -17.53
C GLY A 104 -0.31 1.68 -18.21
N ARG A 105 -1.19 2.31 -17.41
CA ARG A 105 -2.29 3.17 -17.87
C ARG A 105 -1.90 4.66 -17.93
N VAL A 106 -0.64 4.98 -17.69
CA VAL A 106 -0.07 6.31 -17.85
C VAL A 106 1.23 6.23 -18.64
N GLN A 107 1.45 7.20 -19.50
CA GLN A 107 2.72 7.44 -20.18
C GLN A 107 3.24 8.82 -19.82
N PHE A 108 4.52 9.07 -20.04
CA PHE A 108 5.12 10.36 -19.71
C PHE A 108 5.74 10.98 -20.96
N ARG A 109 5.34 12.22 -21.28
CA ARG A 109 6.00 13.04 -22.31
C ARG A 109 7.25 13.70 -21.73
N ARG A 110 7.23 13.97 -20.42
CA ARG A 110 8.35 14.54 -19.65
C ARG A 110 8.23 14.10 -18.19
N GLY A 111 9.36 13.91 -17.49
CA GLY A 111 9.38 13.40 -16.12
C GLY A 111 9.09 11.90 -16.06
N GLY A 112 8.58 11.44 -14.93
CA GLY A 112 8.34 10.03 -14.70
C GLY A 112 7.36 9.75 -13.57
N ALA A 113 7.32 8.48 -13.19
CA ALA A 113 6.39 7.94 -12.20
C ALA A 113 6.49 8.62 -10.82
N ASP A 114 7.71 8.85 -10.35
CA ASP A 114 7.95 9.42 -9.03
C ASP A 114 7.46 10.87 -8.94
N GLU A 115 7.77 11.67 -9.96
CA GLU A 115 7.31 13.06 -10.03
C GLU A 115 5.78 13.15 -10.14
N PHE A 116 5.16 12.22 -10.87
CA PHE A 116 3.71 12.13 -10.96
C PHE A 116 3.08 11.66 -9.64
N THR A 117 3.67 10.66 -8.98
CA THR A 117 3.22 10.19 -7.68
C THR A 117 3.38 11.26 -6.59
N ALA A 118 4.41 12.10 -6.68
CA ALA A 118 4.60 13.21 -5.75
C ALA A 118 3.46 14.25 -5.79
N TRP A 119 2.74 14.34 -6.90
CA TRP A 119 1.59 15.23 -7.07
C TRP A 119 0.28 14.69 -6.46
N GLU A 120 0.19 13.39 -6.20
CA GLU A 120 -1.06 12.81 -5.69
C GLU A 120 -1.59 13.47 -4.42
N PRO A 121 -0.77 13.79 -3.39
CA PRO A 121 -1.28 14.49 -2.21
C PRO A 121 -1.88 15.86 -2.54
N VAL A 122 -1.38 16.57 -3.56
CA VAL A 122 -1.94 17.84 -4.00
C VAL A 122 -3.28 17.63 -4.70
N LEU A 123 -3.39 16.61 -5.56
CA LEU A 123 -4.66 16.25 -6.18
C LEU A 123 -5.71 15.89 -5.12
N ARG A 124 -5.33 15.11 -4.09
CA ARG A 124 -6.24 14.83 -2.96
C ARG A 124 -6.57 16.06 -2.13
N ALA A 125 -5.65 17.03 -2.02
CA ALA A 125 -5.92 18.28 -1.31
C ALA A 125 -7.01 19.11 -2.02
N ILE A 126 -6.99 19.18 -3.33
CA ILE A 126 -8.00 19.94 -4.09
C ILE A 126 -9.32 19.17 -4.26
N LEU A 127 -9.29 17.88 -4.50
CA LEU A 127 -10.48 17.08 -4.83
C LEU A 127 -11.22 16.56 -3.60
N ASP A 128 -10.51 16.33 -2.49
CA ASP A 128 -11.06 15.77 -1.26
C ASP A 128 -11.00 16.74 -0.07
N ALA A 129 -10.52 17.97 -0.28
CA ALA A 129 -10.25 18.97 0.76
C ALA A 129 -9.37 18.40 1.89
N ARG A 130 -8.41 17.54 1.55
CA ARG A 130 -7.50 16.89 2.48
C ARG A 130 -6.13 17.54 2.41
N PRO A 131 -5.73 18.39 3.38
CA PRO A 131 -4.44 19.07 3.34
C PRO A 131 -3.28 18.08 3.17
N VAL A 132 -2.27 18.49 2.42
CA VAL A 132 -1.00 17.77 2.36
C VAL A 132 -0.39 17.72 3.76
N TYR A 133 0.29 16.63 4.08
CA TYR A 133 0.93 16.47 5.38
C TYR A 133 1.98 17.55 5.63
N GLU A 134 1.91 18.16 6.81
CA GLU A 134 2.93 19.06 7.33
C GLU A 134 3.41 18.55 8.70
N PRO A 135 4.72 18.73 9.06
CA PRO A 135 5.23 18.35 10.36
C PRO A 135 4.38 18.91 11.52
N GLY A 136 4.13 18.08 12.53
CA GLY A 136 3.30 18.42 13.68
C GLY A 136 1.79 18.33 13.45
N SER A 137 1.32 17.98 12.24
CA SER A 137 -0.11 17.84 11.96
C SER A 137 -0.72 16.53 12.48
N ILE A 138 0.12 15.56 12.88
CA ILE A 138 -0.33 14.29 13.48
C ILE A 138 0.25 14.16 14.87
N GLU A 139 -0.64 14.05 15.83
CA GLU A 139 -0.30 13.73 17.21
C GLU A 139 -0.77 12.32 17.53
N PHE A 140 0.03 11.59 18.30
CA PHE A 140 -0.31 10.27 18.81
C PHE A 140 -0.75 10.40 20.28
N ARG A 141 -1.99 10.05 20.57
CA ARG A 141 -2.59 10.17 21.89
C ARG A 141 -3.11 8.81 22.37
N ALA A 142 -2.77 8.47 23.63
CA ALA A 142 -3.42 7.36 24.32
C ALA A 142 -4.86 7.74 24.67
N ARG A 143 -5.67 6.74 25.06
CA ARG A 143 -7.09 6.94 25.41
C ARG A 143 -7.32 7.94 26.55
N ASP A 144 -6.35 8.09 27.45
CA ASP A 144 -6.38 9.08 28.56
C ASP A 144 -5.86 10.47 28.15
N GLY A 145 -5.49 10.65 26.86
CA GLY A 145 -4.95 11.89 26.30
C GLY A 145 -3.44 12.09 26.50
N SER A 146 -2.75 11.17 27.17
CA SER A 146 -1.29 11.21 27.27
C SER A 146 -0.63 10.87 25.92
N PRO A 147 0.67 11.14 25.72
CA PRO A 147 1.38 10.68 24.53
C PRO A 147 1.31 9.16 24.38
N LEU A 148 1.02 8.68 23.16
CA LEU A 148 1.00 7.26 22.86
C LEU A 148 2.43 6.76 22.61
N GLU A 149 2.78 5.64 23.21
CA GLU A 149 4.02 4.93 22.89
C GLU A 149 3.84 4.14 21.56
N ILE A 150 4.34 4.70 20.47
CA ILE A 150 4.14 4.14 19.12
C ILE A 150 4.94 2.86 18.82
N ARG A 151 5.78 2.39 19.73
CA ARG A 151 6.57 1.13 19.57
C ARG A 151 6.03 0.00 20.44
N ARG A 152 4.84 0.17 21.00
CA ARG A 152 4.20 -0.81 21.86
C ARG A 152 3.76 -2.05 21.04
N SER A 153 4.00 -3.23 21.58
CA SER A 153 3.40 -4.50 21.15
C SER A 153 2.25 -4.90 22.07
N PHE A 154 1.44 -5.83 21.61
CA PHE A 154 0.28 -6.35 22.34
C PHE A 154 0.23 -7.87 22.25
N ARG A 155 -0.52 -8.48 23.15
CA ARG A 155 -1.00 -9.83 22.99
C ARG A 155 -2.45 -9.82 22.51
N VAL A 156 -2.89 -10.87 21.84
CA VAL A 156 -4.26 -10.92 21.29
C VAL A 156 -5.34 -10.91 22.39
N ASP A 157 -4.98 -11.27 23.61
CA ASP A 157 -5.83 -11.26 24.81
C ASP A 157 -5.72 -9.99 25.67
N ASP A 158 -4.95 -9.00 25.25
CA ASP A 158 -4.98 -7.65 25.82
C ASP A 158 -6.32 -6.98 25.53
N SER A 159 -6.57 -5.82 26.17
CA SER A 159 -7.82 -5.07 25.98
C SER A 159 -8.08 -4.76 24.52
N PRO A 160 -9.16 -5.26 23.90
CA PRO A 160 -9.50 -4.94 22.51
C PRO A 160 -9.63 -3.43 22.26
N ASP A 161 -10.13 -2.69 23.23
CA ASP A 161 -10.24 -1.22 23.15
C ASP A 161 -8.88 -0.52 23.06
N GLU A 162 -7.87 -1.02 23.79
CA GLU A 162 -6.51 -0.47 23.73
C GLU A 162 -5.84 -0.82 22.39
N ILE A 163 -6.01 -2.06 21.95
CA ILE A 163 -5.47 -2.54 20.65
C ILE A 163 -6.12 -1.74 19.51
N GLY A 164 -7.44 -1.62 19.50
CA GLY A 164 -8.18 -0.90 18.48
C GLY A 164 -7.83 0.59 18.45
N HIS A 165 -7.71 1.21 19.63
CA HIS A 165 -7.28 2.60 19.72
C HIS A 165 -5.86 2.80 19.15
N PHE A 166 -4.92 1.92 19.51
CA PHE A 166 -3.56 1.99 18.98
C PHE A 166 -3.55 1.81 17.46
N LEU A 167 -4.32 0.85 16.92
CA LEU A 167 -4.45 0.67 15.47
C LEU A 167 -4.99 1.92 14.78
N ALA A 168 -6.00 2.56 15.36
CA ALA A 168 -6.59 3.79 14.83
C ALA A 168 -5.60 4.97 14.84
N GLU A 169 -4.75 5.07 15.87
CA GLU A 169 -3.75 6.12 16.02
C GLU A 169 -2.51 5.86 15.16
N ALA A 170 -1.93 4.65 15.26
CA ALA A 170 -0.65 4.32 14.65
C ALA A 170 -0.77 3.72 13.24
N GLY A 171 -1.90 3.07 12.93
CA GLY A 171 -2.14 2.42 11.63
C GLY A 171 -1.50 1.05 11.49
N TYR A 172 -0.95 0.49 12.56
CA TYR A 172 -0.37 -0.84 12.57
C TYR A 172 -0.46 -1.49 13.97
N LEU A 173 -0.22 -2.81 14.03
CA LEU A 173 -0.08 -3.58 15.27
C LEU A 173 1.10 -4.55 15.18
N HIS A 174 1.72 -4.82 16.32
CA HIS A 174 2.54 -5.97 16.55
C HIS A 174 1.89 -6.81 17.66
N LEU A 175 1.43 -8.00 17.32
CA LEU A 175 0.79 -8.95 18.23
C LEU A 175 1.76 -10.09 18.53
N GLU A 176 2.16 -10.23 19.79
CA GLU A 176 3.15 -11.22 20.23
C GLU A 176 2.51 -12.56 20.52
N GLY A 177 3.15 -13.64 20.03
CA GLY A 177 2.84 -15.01 20.38
C GLY A 177 1.40 -15.44 20.09
N VAL A 178 0.82 -14.98 18.98
CA VAL A 178 -0.53 -15.36 18.55
C VAL A 178 -0.57 -16.86 18.25
N PHE A 179 0.48 -17.36 17.61
CA PHE A 179 0.62 -18.78 17.27
C PHE A 179 1.88 -19.37 17.90
N THR A 180 1.85 -20.68 18.11
CA THR A 180 2.97 -21.44 18.68
C THR A 180 4.04 -21.78 17.64
N GLU A 181 5.26 -22.03 18.09
CA GLU A 181 6.34 -22.52 17.21
C GLU A 181 5.99 -23.84 16.51
N ALA A 182 5.22 -24.72 17.17
CA ALA A 182 4.79 -26.00 16.60
C ALA A 182 3.79 -25.79 15.43
N GLU A 183 2.84 -24.88 15.58
CA GLU A 183 1.91 -24.50 14.51
C GLU A 183 2.68 -23.90 13.34
N MET A 184 3.63 -23.01 13.60
CA MET A 184 4.45 -22.39 12.56
C MET A 184 5.38 -23.40 11.87
N ALA A 185 5.89 -24.41 12.58
CA ALA A 185 6.68 -25.47 11.99
C ALA A 185 5.87 -26.30 10.96
N ALA A 186 4.59 -26.57 11.26
CA ALA A 186 3.70 -27.26 10.33
C ALA A 186 3.48 -26.41 9.06
N VAL A 187 3.12 -25.12 9.21
CA VAL A 187 2.95 -24.17 8.09
C VAL A 187 4.25 -24.03 7.29
N SER A 188 5.42 -23.97 7.95
CA SER A 188 6.73 -23.89 7.29
C SER A 188 7.04 -25.13 6.45
N THR A 189 6.66 -26.32 6.91
CA THR A 189 6.82 -27.56 6.15
C THR A 189 5.96 -27.53 4.88
N GLU A 190 4.69 -27.20 5.02
CA GLU A 190 3.75 -27.11 3.91
C GLU A 190 4.16 -26.01 2.89
N LEU A 191 4.77 -24.92 3.36
CA LEU A 191 5.34 -23.90 2.47
C LEU A 191 6.56 -24.45 1.70
N SER A 192 7.41 -25.26 2.34
CA SER A 192 8.53 -25.92 1.65
C SER A 192 8.03 -26.85 0.55
N ASP A 193 6.99 -27.62 0.81
CA ASP A 193 6.38 -28.50 -0.18
C ASP A 193 5.76 -27.72 -1.34
N ALA A 194 5.09 -26.59 -1.05
CA ALA A 194 4.50 -25.72 -2.05
C ALA A 194 5.59 -25.04 -2.92
N VAL A 195 6.70 -24.59 -2.33
CA VAL A 195 7.86 -24.03 -3.05
C VAL A 195 8.50 -25.12 -3.93
N ALA A 196 8.65 -26.34 -3.44
CA ALA A 196 9.24 -27.45 -4.22
C ALA A 196 8.35 -27.87 -5.40
N ALA A 197 7.03 -27.72 -5.28
CA ALA A 197 6.06 -28.04 -6.34
C ALA A 197 5.82 -26.89 -7.33
N ALA A 198 6.31 -25.68 -7.07
CA ALA A 198 6.10 -24.51 -7.91
C ALA A 198 6.88 -24.59 -9.24
N ALA A 199 6.33 -24.01 -10.29
CA ALA A 199 6.98 -23.86 -11.59
C ALA A 199 6.88 -22.40 -12.07
N GLN A 200 7.88 -21.92 -12.82
CA GLN A 200 7.97 -20.50 -13.22
C GLN A 200 6.76 -19.99 -14.02
N ASP A 201 6.09 -20.89 -14.71
CA ASP A 201 4.96 -20.55 -15.57
C ASP A 201 3.61 -21.06 -15.03
N ASP A 202 3.54 -21.39 -13.72
CA ASP A 202 2.32 -21.95 -13.12
C ASP A 202 1.23 -20.89 -12.84
N GLY A 203 1.56 -19.60 -12.97
CA GLY A 203 0.65 -18.49 -12.67
C GLY A 203 0.22 -18.41 -11.19
N ALA A 204 0.81 -19.27 -10.34
CA ALA A 204 0.49 -19.41 -8.92
C ALA A 204 1.72 -19.18 -8.03
N SER A 205 2.84 -18.74 -8.60
CA SER A 205 4.07 -18.43 -7.87
C SER A 205 4.82 -17.26 -8.51
N TRP A 206 5.52 -16.51 -7.67
CA TRP A 206 6.47 -15.50 -8.12
C TRP A 206 7.88 -16.00 -7.85
N TRP A 207 8.82 -15.58 -8.70
CA TRP A 207 10.16 -16.08 -8.69
C TRP A 207 11.18 -14.96 -8.53
N ALA A 208 12.22 -15.24 -7.77
CA ALA A 208 13.37 -14.39 -7.62
C ALA A 208 14.66 -15.19 -7.87
N ARG A 209 15.76 -14.51 -8.16
CA ARG A 209 17.07 -15.11 -8.41
C ARG A 209 18.11 -14.47 -7.50
N ASN A 210 18.90 -15.31 -6.87
CA ASN A 210 20.12 -14.96 -6.15
C ASN A 210 21.31 -15.76 -6.70
N ASP A 211 22.42 -15.78 -6.00
CA ASP A 211 23.62 -16.51 -6.42
C ASP A 211 23.41 -18.04 -6.48
N ASP A 212 22.47 -18.59 -5.70
CA ASP A 212 22.11 -20.01 -5.74
C ASP A 212 21.20 -20.39 -6.92
N GLY A 213 20.68 -19.41 -7.63
CA GLY A 213 19.78 -19.61 -8.78
C GLY A 213 18.35 -19.10 -8.55
N TRP A 214 17.42 -19.55 -9.42
CA TRP A 214 16.02 -19.20 -9.32
C TRP A 214 15.29 -19.98 -8.23
N PHE A 215 14.44 -19.31 -7.47
CA PHE A 215 13.57 -19.91 -6.45
C PHE A 215 12.20 -19.23 -6.44
N ALA A 216 11.17 -19.97 -6.03
CA ALA A 216 9.85 -19.40 -5.81
C ALA A 216 9.87 -18.56 -4.53
N SER A 217 9.80 -17.25 -4.66
CA SER A 217 9.82 -16.28 -3.55
C SER A 217 8.44 -16.05 -2.92
N ARG A 218 7.38 -16.35 -3.68
CA ARG A 218 5.98 -16.18 -3.23
C ARG A 218 5.09 -17.27 -3.84
N ILE A 219 4.29 -17.88 -3.00
CA ILE A 219 3.27 -18.86 -3.36
C ILE A 219 1.90 -18.23 -3.20
N LEU A 220 1.19 -18.04 -4.31
CA LEU A 220 -0.17 -17.50 -4.33
C LEU A 220 -1.18 -18.59 -3.97
N GLY A 221 -2.29 -18.21 -3.33
CA GLY A 221 -3.29 -19.16 -2.87
C GLY A 221 -2.72 -20.21 -1.92
N PHE A 222 -1.76 -19.81 -1.07
CA PHE A 222 -1.10 -20.72 -0.14
C PHE A 222 -2.10 -21.33 0.86
N ASN A 223 -3.18 -20.61 1.18
CA ASN A 223 -4.30 -21.16 1.96
C ASN A 223 -4.87 -22.45 1.34
N LEU A 224 -4.92 -22.59 0.03
CA LEU A 224 -5.42 -23.79 -0.65
C LEU A 224 -4.42 -24.96 -0.61
N LYS A 225 -3.14 -24.66 -0.36
CA LYS A 225 -2.03 -25.61 -0.36
C LYS A 225 -1.61 -26.00 1.06
N SER A 226 -2.05 -25.28 2.09
CA SER A 226 -1.65 -25.46 3.47
C SER A 226 -2.88 -25.73 4.37
N PRO A 227 -3.18 -26.99 4.70
CA PRO A 227 -4.22 -27.34 5.68
C PRO A 227 -3.99 -26.70 7.04
N SER A 228 -2.76 -26.73 7.56
CA SER A 228 -2.41 -26.13 8.84
C SER A 228 -2.68 -24.62 8.85
N LEU A 229 -2.34 -23.91 7.78
CA LEU A 229 -2.65 -22.49 7.68
C LEU A 229 -4.16 -22.22 7.70
N ARG A 230 -4.96 -23.02 6.98
CA ARG A 230 -6.43 -22.86 7.01
C ARG A 230 -7.02 -23.00 8.40
N GLU A 231 -6.54 -23.96 9.17
CA GLU A 231 -6.97 -24.15 10.57
C GLU A 231 -6.62 -22.91 11.42
N LEU A 232 -5.43 -22.32 11.23
CA LEU A 232 -5.04 -21.12 11.95
C LEU A 232 -5.83 -19.87 11.51
N LEU A 233 -6.16 -19.74 10.22
CA LEU A 233 -6.99 -18.64 9.75
C LEU A 233 -8.46 -18.78 10.20
N ASP A 234 -8.88 -19.97 10.57
CA ASP A 234 -10.22 -20.26 11.12
C ASP A 234 -10.26 -20.23 12.66
N ASP A 235 -9.11 -20.05 13.31
CA ASP A 235 -8.97 -19.96 14.76
C ASP A 235 -9.48 -18.61 15.31
N ASP A 236 -10.08 -18.64 16.49
CA ASP A 236 -10.63 -17.44 17.15
C ASP A 236 -9.54 -16.39 17.43
N ARG A 237 -8.28 -16.78 17.65
CA ARG A 237 -7.14 -15.86 17.80
C ARG A 237 -6.91 -15.01 16.57
N PHE A 238 -7.05 -15.62 15.38
CA PHE A 238 -6.93 -14.87 14.13
C PHE A 238 -8.16 -14.02 13.85
N ARG A 239 -9.35 -14.57 14.06
CA ARG A 239 -10.62 -13.85 13.84
C ARG A 239 -10.75 -12.63 14.72
N ALA A 240 -10.22 -12.65 15.94
CA ALA A 240 -10.22 -11.52 16.86
C ALA A 240 -9.54 -10.29 16.26
N ILE A 241 -8.54 -10.47 15.37
CA ILE A 241 -7.83 -9.34 14.71
C ILE A 241 -8.81 -8.45 13.94
N GLY A 242 -9.80 -9.03 13.27
CA GLY A 242 -10.82 -8.28 12.53
C GLY A 242 -11.73 -7.42 13.43
N THR A 243 -11.77 -7.69 14.72
CA THR A 243 -12.60 -6.93 15.69
C THR A 243 -11.89 -5.73 16.31
N PHE A 244 -10.61 -5.50 16.00
CA PHE A 244 -9.86 -4.36 16.52
C PHE A 244 -10.12 -3.04 15.78
N THR A 245 -11.04 -3.03 14.84
CA THR A 245 -11.49 -1.83 14.15
C THR A 245 -13.00 -1.67 14.32
N ASP A 246 -13.47 -0.43 14.33
CA ASP A 246 -14.92 -0.12 14.34
C ASP A 246 -15.57 -0.29 12.94
N ASP A 247 -14.77 -0.65 11.93
CA ASP A 247 -15.27 -0.90 10.59
C ASP A 247 -15.80 -2.33 10.45
N ASP A 248 -16.84 -2.50 9.63
CA ASP A 248 -17.37 -3.81 9.29
C ASP A 248 -16.40 -4.55 8.35
N THR A 249 -15.35 -5.11 8.93
CA THR A 249 -14.37 -5.89 8.17
C THR A 249 -14.72 -7.37 8.16
N VAL A 250 -14.48 -8.00 7.03
CA VAL A 250 -14.63 -9.44 6.84
C VAL A 250 -13.30 -10.06 6.46
N GLN A 251 -13.03 -11.21 7.05
CA GLN A 251 -11.88 -12.03 6.67
C GLN A 251 -12.11 -12.62 5.28
N ARG A 252 -11.06 -12.69 4.49
CA ARG A 252 -11.08 -13.48 3.24
C ARG A 252 -11.28 -14.95 3.58
N ASN A 253 -12.19 -15.63 2.86
CA ASN A 253 -12.49 -17.04 3.12
C ASN A 253 -11.23 -17.91 2.97
N PRO A 254 -10.76 -18.59 4.02
CA PRO A 254 -9.54 -19.40 3.95
C PRO A 254 -9.69 -20.70 3.11
N TYR A 255 -10.92 -21.08 2.77
CA TYR A 255 -11.23 -22.29 2.01
C TYR A 255 -11.49 -22.05 0.54
N GLU A 256 -11.57 -20.79 0.10
CA GLU A 256 -11.91 -20.41 -1.27
C GLU A 256 -10.99 -19.32 -1.80
N GLY A 257 -10.65 -19.42 -3.09
CA GLY A 257 -9.84 -18.42 -3.78
C GLY A 257 -8.45 -18.18 -3.16
N ASP A 258 -7.79 -17.14 -3.60
CA ASP A 258 -6.49 -16.73 -3.10
C ASP A 258 -6.66 -15.79 -1.89
N SER A 259 -6.80 -16.35 -0.71
CA SER A 259 -6.99 -15.58 0.52
C SER A 259 -5.70 -15.36 1.31
N ALA A 260 -4.65 -16.12 1.03
CA ALA A 260 -3.34 -15.99 1.67
C ALA A 260 -2.18 -16.34 0.73
N GLU A 261 -1.05 -15.70 0.96
CA GLU A 261 0.19 -15.90 0.21
C GLU A 261 1.32 -16.31 1.16
N GLY A 262 2.10 -17.32 0.78
CA GLY A 262 3.28 -17.76 1.52
C GLY A 262 4.55 -17.21 0.86
N LEU A 263 5.39 -16.53 1.63
CA LEU A 263 6.64 -15.95 1.15
C LEU A 263 7.84 -16.69 1.74
N ASP A 264 8.78 -17.06 0.86
CA ASP A 264 10.11 -17.58 1.22
C ASP A 264 11.17 -16.57 0.75
N LYS A 265 11.56 -15.67 1.63
CA LYS A 265 12.50 -14.59 1.34
C LYS A 265 13.92 -15.05 1.60
N LYS A 266 14.82 -14.81 0.65
CA LYS A 266 16.24 -15.19 0.74
C LYS A 266 17.15 -14.00 0.52
N PRO A 267 18.35 -14.01 1.12
CA PRO A 267 19.36 -12.96 0.88
C PRO A 267 19.85 -12.94 -0.56
N GLY A 268 20.42 -11.80 -0.96
CA GLY A 268 21.16 -11.66 -2.20
C GLY A 268 20.32 -11.73 -3.47
N VAL A 269 19.06 -11.33 -3.41
CA VAL A 269 18.20 -11.28 -4.60
C VAL A 269 18.69 -10.20 -5.55
N VAL A 270 18.95 -10.60 -6.80
CA VAL A 270 19.44 -9.72 -7.88
C VAL A 270 18.44 -9.59 -9.04
N GLU A 271 17.42 -10.41 -9.05
CA GLU A 271 16.37 -10.39 -10.09
C GLU A 271 15.06 -10.98 -9.56
N GLY A 272 13.93 -10.47 -10.02
CA GLY A 272 12.60 -10.90 -9.57
C GLY A 272 12.15 -10.15 -8.32
N ILE A 273 10.96 -10.48 -7.78
CA ILE A 273 10.39 -9.79 -6.63
C ILE A 273 10.57 -10.63 -5.38
N SER A 274 11.26 -10.08 -4.39
CA SER A 274 11.32 -10.62 -3.04
C SER A 274 10.88 -9.58 -2.02
N ASP A 275 11.29 -8.33 -2.24
CA ASP A 275 11.12 -7.24 -1.30
C ASP A 275 10.39 -6.09 -1.99
N VAL A 276 9.58 -5.37 -1.24
CA VAL A 276 8.84 -4.22 -1.75
C VAL A 276 9.26 -3.00 -0.96
N SER A 277 9.74 -1.97 -1.69
CA SER A 277 10.09 -0.67 -1.13
C SER A 277 8.88 0.02 -0.48
N TRP A 278 9.07 1.21 0.08
CA TRP A 278 8.00 1.98 0.70
C TRP A 278 6.79 2.13 -0.24
N HIS A 279 5.62 1.72 0.24
CA HIS A 279 4.36 1.79 -0.51
C HIS A 279 3.16 1.77 0.44
N LYS A 280 1.99 2.04 -0.12
CA LYS A 280 0.68 1.77 0.47
C LYS A 280 0.02 0.67 -0.34
N ASP A 281 -0.53 -0.35 0.30
CA ASP A 281 -1.22 -1.44 -0.41
C ASP A 281 -2.39 -0.92 -1.23
N CYS A 282 -3.15 0.03 -0.71
CA CYS A 282 -4.27 0.63 -1.42
C CYS A 282 -3.83 1.41 -2.67
N SER A 283 -2.61 1.92 -2.72
CA SER A 283 -2.09 2.63 -3.90
C SER A 283 -1.72 1.70 -5.05
N LEU A 284 -1.58 0.40 -4.82
CA LEU A 284 -1.21 -0.59 -5.85
C LEU A 284 -2.32 -0.84 -6.88
N GLY A 285 -3.50 -0.36 -6.68
CA GLY A 285 -4.61 -0.55 -7.62
C GLY A 285 -5.96 -0.05 -7.12
N GLY A 286 -5.98 0.59 -5.95
CA GLY A 286 -7.16 1.16 -5.35
C GLY A 286 -6.97 2.63 -5.00
N HIS A 287 -7.92 3.16 -4.25
CA HIS A 287 -7.85 4.53 -3.79
C HIS A 287 -6.80 4.73 -2.69
N SER A 288 -6.26 5.94 -2.58
CA SER A 288 -5.30 6.34 -1.54
C SER A 288 -5.97 6.95 -0.31
N ARG A 289 -7.27 7.22 -0.38
CA ARG A 289 -8.07 7.87 0.65
C ARG A 289 -8.76 6.84 1.52
N ARG A 290 -8.63 7.00 2.84
CA ARG A 290 -9.36 6.31 3.91
C ARG A 290 -9.73 4.84 3.62
N CYS A 291 -8.71 4.03 3.40
CA CYS A 291 -8.85 2.60 3.22
C CYS A 291 -9.03 1.90 4.56
N CYS A 292 -9.99 0.99 4.66
CA CYS A 292 -10.25 0.19 5.86
C CYS A 292 -9.73 -1.26 5.74
N GLY A 293 -9.08 -1.61 4.63
CA GLY A 293 -8.42 -2.91 4.50
C GLY A 293 -7.26 -3.03 5.47
N MET A 294 -7.07 -4.24 6.00
CA MET A 294 -5.94 -4.58 6.85
C MET A 294 -5.16 -5.72 6.23
N THR A 295 -3.86 -5.54 6.10
CA THR A 295 -2.94 -6.62 5.74
C THR A 295 -2.38 -7.22 7.02
N VAL A 296 -2.39 -8.55 7.09
CA VAL A 296 -1.94 -9.33 8.24
C VAL A 296 -0.77 -10.19 7.83
N GLY A 297 0.37 -10.01 8.49
CA GLY A 297 1.57 -10.81 8.30
C GLY A 297 1.77 -11.80 9.45
N ILE A 298 1.71 -13.10 9.19
CA ILE A 298 1.98 -14.15 10.17
C ILE A 298 3.45 -14.54 10.05
N SER A 299 4.21 -14.35 11.11
CA SER A 299 5.65 -14.58 11.15
C SER A 299 5.97 -16.07 11.33
N VAL A 300 6.20 -16.77 10.23
CA VAL A 300 6.46 -18.22 10.24
C VAL A 300 7.83 -18.53 10.85
N THR A 301 8.85 -17.70 10.62
CA THR A 301 10.21 -17.93 11.13
C THR A 301 10.80 -16.77 11.93
N GLY A 302 10.00 -15.79 12.29
CA GLY A 302 10.52 -14.54 12.86
C GLY A 302 11.21 -13.64 11.83
N ALA A 303 11.42 -12.39 12.20
CA ALA A 303 12.11 -11.40 11.37
C ALA A 303 12.87 -10.40 12.24
N ASP A 304 14.04 -9.98 11.75
CA ASP A 304 14.89 -8.95 12.34
C ASP A 304 15.71 -8.26 11.24
N GLN A 305 16.64 -7.40 11.62
CA GLN A 305 17.48 -6.66 10.69
C GLN A 305 18.26 -7.57 9.72
N GLU A 306 18.68 -8.76 10.16
CA GLU A 306 19.43 -9.71 9.35
C GLU A 306 18.57 -10.50 8.36
N SER A 307 17.32 -10.70 8.70
CA SER A 307 16.35 -11.43 7.89
C SER A 307 15.31 -10.55 7.20
N GLY A 308 15.42 -9.22 7.37
CA GLY A 308 14.60 -8.24 6.69
C GLY A 308 13.20 -8.09 7.28
N GLU A 309 13.09 -7.46 8.46
CA GLU A 309 11.81 -7.16 9.11
C GLU A 309 10.94 -6.19 8.31
N LEU A 310 9.68 -6.09 8.72
CA LEU A 310 8.76 -5.07 8.23
C LEU A 310 9.10 -3.71 8.83
N GLY A 311 9.11 -2.67 8.01
CA GLY A 311 9.15 -1.28 8.43
C GLY A 311 7.81 -0.61 8.19
N VAL A 312 7.37 0.25 9.10
CA VAL A 312 6.12 1.03 8.99
C VAL A 312 6.37 2.50 9.30
N VAL A 313 5.51 3.36 8.78
CA VAL A 313 5.47 4.79 9.14
C VAL A 313 4.18 5.03 9.92
N PRO A 314 4.23 5.05 11.27
CA PRO A 314 3.05 5.30 12.08
C PRO A 314 2.34 6.60 11.69
N GLY A 315 1.01 6.59 11.70
CA GLY A 315 0.20 7.75 11.36
C GLY A 315 0.09 8.07 9.87
N SER A 316 0.88 7.42 8.99
CA SER A 316 0.84 7.68 7.54
C SER A 316 -0.48 7.33 6.88
N HIS A 317 -1.31 6.49 7.49
CA HIS A 317 -2.68 6.21 7.06
C HIS A 317 -3.61 7.43 7.30
N ARG A 318 -3.26 8.32 8.24
CA ARG A 318 -3.96 9.58 8.50
C ARG A 318 -3.37 10.74 7.70
N ALA A 319 -2.11 10.61 7.25
CA ALA A 319 -1.39 11.63 6.51
C ALA A 319 -1.70 11.59 5.01
N ASN A 320 -1.94 12.76 4.42
CA ASN A 320 -1.96 12.90 2.97
C ASN A 320 -0.53 13.03 2.43
N VAL A 321 0.13 11.89 2.26
CA VAL A 321 1.52 11.75 1.83
C VAL A 321 1.68 10.46 1.04
N GLN A 322 2.55 10.44 0.05
CA GLN A 322 2.97 9.24 -0.69
C GLN A 322 4.43 8.90 -0.37
N GLN A 323 4.86 7.70 -0.74
CA GLN A 323 6.22 7.21 -0.44
C GLN A 323 7.33 8.13 -0.96
N VAL A 324 7.15 8.69 -2.15
CA VAL A 324 8.12 9.61 -2.79
C VAL A 324 8.18 10.97 -2.11
N ASN A 325 7.21 11.30 -1.24
CA ASN A 325 7.20 12.54 -0.47
C ASN A 325 7.88 12.39 0.90
N LEU A 326 8.27 11.17 1.32
CA LEU A 326 8.92 10.93 2.60
C LEU A 326 10.31 11.58 2.61
N ARG A 327 10.44 12.69 3.31
CA ARG A 327 11.68 13.43 3.47
C ARG A 327 12.20 13.34 4.89
N HIS A 328 13.49 13.58 5.08
CA HIS A 328 14.13 13.58 6.41
C HIS A 328 13.63 14.69 7.34
N ASP A 329 13.11 15.78 6.77
CA ASP A 329 12.57 16.91 7.53
C ASP A 329 11.09 16.70 7.93
N PHE A 330 10.46 15.60 7.54
CA PHE A 330 9.17 15.18 8.05
C PHE A 330 9.34 14.43 9.37
N ASP A 331 8.51 14.78 10.37
CA ASP A 331 8.47 14.13 11.68
C ASP A 331 7.66 12.81 11.68
N LEU A 332 7.57 12.17 10.52
CA LEU A 332 7.00 10.83 10.33
C LEU A 332 8.10 9.79 10.63
N GLU A 333 8.07 9.26 11.83
CA GLU A 333 9.03 8.26 12.28
C GLU A 333 8.91 6.97 11.44
N ARG A 334 10.05 6.31 11.19
CA ARG A 334 10.08 4.98 10.58
C ARG A 334 10.35 3.96 11.68
N VAL A 335 9.45 2.99 11.84
CA VAL A 335 9.52 1.99 12.90
C VAL A 335 9.76 0.62 12.30
N ALA A 336 10.83 -0.05 12.70
CA ALA A 336 11.06 -1.46 12.39
C ALA A 336 10.24 -2.34 13.33
N LEU A 337 9.68 -3.42 12.78
CA LEU A 337 8.87 -4.41 13.52
C LEU A 337 9.58 -5.78 13.51
N PRO A 338 10.59 -5.97 14.35
CA PRO A 338 11.15 -7.30 14.54
C PRO A 338 10.10 -8.22 15.16
N THR A 339 10.04 -9.45 14.68
CA THR A 339 9.05 -10.44 15.13
C THR A 339 9.72 -11.74 15.53
N ARG A 340 9.08 -12.47 16.43
CA ARG A 340 9.39 -13.88 16.73
C ARG A 340 8.52 -14.79 15.88
N THR A 341 8.85 -16.08 15.85
CA THR A 341 8.00 -17.10 15.27
C THR A 341 6.65 -17.10 15.98
N GLY A 342 5.57 -17.03 15.22
CA GLY A 342 4.20 -16.99 15.74
C GLY A 342 3.66 -15.62 16.07
N ASP A 343 4.48 -14.57 16.00
CA ASP A 343 3.98 -13.19 16.07
C ASP A 343 3.20 -12.81 14.81
N VAL A 344 2.34 -11.83 14.96
CA VAL A 344 1.54 -11.30 13.85
C VAL A 344 1.71 -9.79 13.77
N THR A 345 1.95 -9.30 12.57
CA THR A 345 1.89 -7.86 12.27
C THR A 345 0.62 -7.54 11.52
N VAL A 346 0.01 -6.41 11.84
CA VAL A 346 -1.16 -5.89 11.13
C VAL A 346 -0.86 -4.46 10.68
N HIS A 347 -1.26 -4.08 9.49
CA HIS A 347 -1.24 -2.67 9.10
C HIS A 347 -2.43 -2.33 8.22
N CYS A 348 -2.92 -1.10 8.37
CA CYS A 348 -3.93 -0.58 7.46
C CYS A 348 -3.34 -0.49 6.04
N SER A 349 -4.12 -0.82 5.03
CA SER A 349 -3.65 -0.78 3.62
C SER A 349 -3.14 0.59 3.19
N CYS A 350 -3.55 1.67 3.86
CA CYS A 350 -3.08 3.04 3.62
C CYS A 350 -1.90 3.47 4.54
N THR A 351 -1.38 2.58 5.39
CA THR A 351 -0.14 2.82 6.13
C THR A 351 1.05 2.61 5.20
N LEU A 352 1.95 3.59 5.14
CA LEU A 352 3.23 3.41 4.45
C LEU A 352 4.04 2.35 5.16
N HIS A 353 4.45 1.35 4.42
CA HIS A 353 5.24 0.24 4.93
C HIS A 353 6.20 -0.28 3.86
N MET A 354 7.15 -1.05 4.29
CA MET A 354 8.06 -1.76 3.41
C MET A 354 8.54 -3.05 4.02
N SER A 355 9.09 -3.91 3.20
CA SER A 355 9.77 -5.11 3.62
C SER A 355 11.26 -4.97 3.32
N ARG A 356 12.08 -4.90 4.38
CA ARG A 356 13.54 -4.83 4.22
C ARG A 356 14.06 -6.07 3.51
N PRO A 357 15.03 -5.93 2.58
CA PRO A 357 15.73 -7.08 2.02
C PRO A 357 16.46 -7.89 3.10
N PRO A 358 16.41 -9.22 3.06
CA PRO A 358 17.25 -10.06 3.91
C PRO A 358 18.74 -9.84 3.63
N VAL A 359 19.53 -9.69 4.69
CA VAL A 359 20.99 -9.45 4.60
C VAL A 359 21.78 -10.76 4.63
N SER A 360 21.61 -11.53 5.69
CA SER A 360 22.38 -12.76 5.93
C SER A 360 21.52 -14.01 6.14
N ARG A 361 20.26 -13.85 6.53
CA ARG A 361 19.31 -14.94 6.78
C ARG A 361 18.02 -14.70 6.02
N GLY A 362 17.42 -15.75 5.47
CA GLY A 362 16.09 -15.70 4.92
C GLY A 362 15.01 -15.69 6.02
N ARG A 363 13.77 -15.35 5.63
CA ARG A 363 12.59 -15.47 6.48
C ARG A 363 11.39 -16.00 5.71
N ARG A 364 10.46 -16.57 6.46
CA ARG A 364 9.16 -16.99 5.95
C ARG A 364 8.04 -16.21 6.63
N VAL A 365 7.11 -15.74 5.84
CA VAL A 365 5.93 -15.00 6.31
C VAL A 365 4.73 -15.38 5.45
N VAL A 366 3.56 -15.42 6.06
CA VAL A 366 2.29 -15.53 5.35
C VAL A 366 1.59 -14.18 5.40
N TYR A 367 1.16 -13.66 4.24
CA TYR A 367 0.29 -12.51 4.15
C TYR A 367 -1.13 -12.90 3.82
N THR A 368 -2.08 -12.31 4.52
CA THR A 368 -3.53 -12.42 4.35
C THR A 368 -4.16 -11.08 4.77
N GLY A 369 -5.47 -11.02 4.99
CA GLY A 369 -6.04 -9.75 5.45
C GLY A 369 -7.53 -9.78 5.68
N PHE A 370 -8.00 -8.62 6.11
CA PHE A 370 -9.40 -8.28 6.26
C PHE A 370 -9.74 -7.13 5.31
N ALA A 371 -10.92 -7.16 4.76
CA ALA A 371 -11.44 -6.10 3.89
C ALA A 371 -12.78 -5.62 4.41
N LEU A 372 -13.24 -4.45 3.98
CA LEU A 372 -14.61 -4.03 4.26
C LEU A 372 -15.59 -5.05 3.68
N ALA A 373 -16.68 -5.27 4.40
CA ALA A 373 -17.80 -6.03 3.86
C ALA A 373 -18.32 -5.36 2.57
N PRO A 374 -18.64 -6.16 1.53
CA PRO A 374 -19.27 -5.62 0.33
C PRO A 374 -20.54 -4.83 0.67
N ARG A 375 -20.73 -3.69 0.04
CA ARG A 375 -21.95 -2.88 0.15
C ARG A 375 -22.97 -3.33 -0.89
N ASP A 376 -24.24 -3.07 -0.64
CA ASP A 376 -25.29 -3.24 -1.65
C ASP A 376 -24.99 -2.34 -2.86
N GLY A 377 -24.85 -2.95 -4.04
CA GLY A 377 -24.52 -2.24 -5.28
C GLY A 377 -23.02 -2.19 -5.63
N ASP A 378 -22.14 -2.72 -4.79
CA ASP A 378 -20.74 -2.91 -5.17
C ASP A 378 -20.66 -3.88 -6.36
N VAL A 379 -19.98 -3.45 -7.41
CA VAL A 379 -19.68 -4.32 -8.55
C VAL A 379 -18.50 -5.18 -8.18
N VAL A 380 -18.75 -6.41 -7.79
CA VAL A 380 -17.68 -7.40 -7.62
C VAL A 380 -17.29 -7.88 -9.01
N GLU A 381 -16.15 -7.40 -9.53
CA GLU A 381 -15.54 -7.98 -10.73
C GLU A 381 -15.16 -9.43 -10.45
N THR A 382 -15.95 -10.35 -10.93
CA THR A 382 -15.59 -11.77 -10.93
C THR A 382 -14.73 -12.08 -12.16
N LEU A 383 -13.42 -11.92 -12.02
CA LEU A 383 -12.47 -12.36 -13.03
C LEU A 383 -12.48 -13.89 -13.11
N SER A 384 -12.46 -14.42 -14.33
CA SER A 384 -12.27 -15.84 -14.55
C SER A 384 -10.87 -16.28 -14.08
N PRO A 385 -10.66 -17.54 -13.72
CA PRO A 385 -9.32 -18.05 -13.37
C PRO A 385 -8.26 -17.80 -14.45
N GLU A 386 -8.66 -17.72 -15.72
CA GLU A 386 -7.76 -17.42 -16.83
C GLU A 386 -7.37 -15.93 -16.87
N GLU A 387 -8.30 -15.02 -16.63
CA GLU A 387 -8.03 -13.59 -16.51
C GLU A 387 -7.15 -13.29 -15.31
N ILE A 388 -7.40 -13.93 -14.16
CA ILE A 388 -6.55 -13.83 -12.99
C ILE A 388 -5.12 -14.26 -13.30
N ARG A 389 -4.93 -15.44 -13.96
CA ARG A 389 -3.60 -15.91 -14.36
C ARG A 389 -2.91 -14.95 -15.33
N ARG A 390 -3.63 -14.44 -16.32
CA ARG A 390 -3.10 -13.48 -17.31
C ARG A 390 -2.68 -12.16 -16.63
N ASN A 391 -3.51 -11.61 -15.76
CA ASN A 391 -3.21 -10.38 -15.06
C ASN A 391 -2.01 -10.54 -14.12
N ARG A 392 -1.89 -11.69 -13.45
CA ARG A 392 -0.73 -12.04 -12.61
C ARG A 392 0.56 -12.20 -13.42
N ALA A 393 0.49 -12.83 -14.59
CA ALA A 393 1.65 -12.97 -15.46
C ALA A 393 2.14 -11.59 -15.96
N ALA A 394 1.22 -10.71 -16.33
CA ALA A 394 1.54 -9.33 -16.73
C ALA A 394 2.15 -8.53 -15.55
N LEU A 395 1.60 -8.65 -14.35
CA LEU A 395 2.13 -8.03 -13.15
C LEU A 395 3.54 -8.55 -12.81
N ASN A 396 3.76 -9.85 -12.92
CA ASN A 396 5.08 -10.46 -12.74
C ASN A 396 6.12 -9.91 -13.72
N GLU A 397 5.75 -9.67 -14.97
CA GLU A 397 6.66 -9.13 -15.97
C GLU A 397 6.98 -7.66 -15.72
N GLN A 398 5.97 -6.87 -15.36
CA GLN A 398 6.12 -5.47 -15.01
C GLN A 398 7.01 -5.29 -13.78
N THR A 399 6.79 -6.09 -12.75
CA THR A 399 7.57 -6.04 -11.51
C THR A 399 9.00 -6.55 -11.69
N ARG A 400 9.27 -7.53 -12.56
CA ARG A 400 10.64 -7.88 -12.97
C ARG A 400 11.37 -6.68 -13.59
N ASN A 401 10.68 -5.87 -14.37
CA ASN A 401 11.24 -4.68 -14.99
C ASN A 401 11.44 -3.54 -13.98
N LEU A 402 10.62 -3.44 -12.95
CA LEU A 402 10.77 -2.44 -11.88
C LEU A 402 12.01 -2.68 -11.02
N GLN A 403 12.35 -3.93 -10.68
CA GLN A 403 13.55 -4.25 -9.91
C GLN A 403 14.86 -4.16 -10.72
N ARG A 404 14.79 -4.09 -12.05
CA ARG A 404 15.96 -3.82 -12.90
C ARG A 404 16.33 -2.35 -12.99
N ARG A 405 15.54 -1.45 -12.41
CA ARG A 405 15.85 -0.03 -12.37
C ARG A 405 16.63 0.25 -11.10
N ASP A 406 17.89 0.66 -11.26
CA ASP A 406 18.76 1.17 -10.18
C ASP A 406 18.19 2.43 -9.48
N ASP A 407 17.09 2.97 -10.02
CA ASP A 407 16.39 4.18 -9.61
C ASP A 407 15.16 3.93 -8.69
N PHE A 408 14.85 2.69 -8.32
CA PHE A 408 14.03 2.44 -7.14
C PHE A 408 14.90 2.70 -5.90
N GLY A 409 15.16 3.98 -5.64
CA GLY A 409 15.92 4.49 -4.52
C GLY A 409 15.51 3.87 -3.18
N VAL A 410 15.78 2.58 -3.04
CA VAL A 410 15.97 1.96 -1.73
C VAL A 410 17.31 2.49 -1.27
N ASP A 411 17.29 3.75 -0.85
CA ASP A 411 18.36 4.27 -0.05
C ASP A 411 18.38 3.44 1.22
N VAL A 412 19.23 2.42 1.22
CA VAL A 412 19.43 1.51 2.35
C VAL A 412 19.88 2.33 3.57
N GLU A 413 20.50 3.49 3.34
CA GLU A 413 20.90 4.45 4.38
C GLU A 413 19.69 5.13 5.06
N THR A 414 18.53 5.22 4.43
CA THR A 414 17.31 5.77 5.09
C THR A 414 16.70 4.82 6.11
N PHE A 415 17.24 3.61 6.26
CA PHE A 415 16.90 2.68 7.33
C PHE A 415 17.83 2.71 8.53
N GLU A 416 18.83 3.55 8.57
CA GLU A 416 19.49 3.81 9.83
C GLU A 416 18.45 4.43 10.79
N LEU A 417 17.69 3.53 11.39
CA LEU A 417 17.05 3.77 12.65
C LEU A 417 18.17 4.20 13.58
N GLU A 418 18.05 5.38 14.16
CA GLU A 418 18.86 5.75 15.30
C GLU A 418 18.83 4.57 16.26
N ALA A 419 19.92 3.82 16.28
CA ALA A 419 20.11 2.80 17.28
C ALA A 419 19.96 3.53 18.61
N SER A 420 18.89 3.20 19.32
CA SER A 420 18.59 3.72 20.63
C SER A 420 19.84 3.69 21.49
N SER A 421 20.36 4.88 21.79
CA SER A 421 21.35 5.12 22.84
C SER A 421 20.76 4.81 24.20
#